data_13f3dc79d1e37e4f3b9b3460c6212791
#
_entry.id   13f3dc79d1e37e4f3b9b3460c6212791
#
_cell.length_a   1.000
_cell.length_b   1.000
_cell.length_c   1.000
_cell.angle_alpha   90.00
_cell.angle_beta   90.00
_cell.angle_gamma   90.00
#
_symmetry.space_group_name_H-M   'P 1'
#
loop_
_entity.id
_entity.type
_entity.pdbx_description
1 polymer ?
#
loop_
_entity_poly.entity_id
_entity_poly.type
_entity_poly.pdbx_seq_one_letter_code
_entity_poly.pdbx_strand_id
1 'polypeptide(L)'
;MDLKQIYREAESAKCMTEAALAFLGALNADQRAKTCLDFADETLRQEWYYIPRERAGLPLKEMDTRQRQLAHQLVATGLSAAGYTKAQTIISLEPILGQLEGKEGRFARDPELYYLSVFGTPGGADPWSWRFEGHHISLNYTLVAGSMIGPTPTFFGANPAQVRHGEQAGQEAQAVGNQAHRRQILGVHVPVAD
;
A
#
# COMPACT_ATOMS: atom_id res chain seq x y z
N MET A 1 -15.68 -5.53 -25.92
CA MET A 1 -15.74 -4.81 -24.63
C MET A 1 -14.51 -3.91 -24.56
N ASP A 2 -14.69 -2.60 -24.56
CA ASP A 2 -13.56 -1.66 -24.54
C ASP A 2 -12.95 -1.67 -23.14
N LEU A 3 -11.70 -2.11 -23.01
CA LEU A 3 -10.96 -2.16 -21.75
C LEU A 3 -10.88 -0.77 -21.07
N LYS A 4 -10.95 0.31 -21.85
CA LYS A 4 -10.96 1.68 -21.34
C LYS A 4 -12.19 1.99 -20.47
N GLN A 5 -13.31 1.25 -20.62
CA GLN A 5 -14.52 1.44 -19.80
C GLN A 5 -14.45 0.68 -18.47
N ILE A 6 -13.64 -0.39 -18.39
CA ILE A 6 -13.61 -1.28 -17.21
C ILE A 6 -12.86 -0.65 -16.02
N TYR A 7 -11.93 0.28 -16.29
CA TYR A 7 -11.03 0.86 -15.29
C TYR A 7 -11.17 2.38 -15.14
N ARG A 8 -12.30 2.94 -15.57
CA ARG A 8 -12.58 4.36 -15.41
C ARG A 8 -13.21 4.63 -14.06
N GLU A 9 -12.45 5.25 -13.17
CA GLU A 9 -12.82 5.56 -11.79
C GLU A 9 -12.39 7.01 -11.47
N ALA A 10 -13.05 7.99 -12.12
CA ALA A 10 -12.62 9.38 -12.04
C ALA A 10 -12.63 9.95 -10.63
N GLU A 11 -13.62 9.63 -9.81
CA GLU A 11 -13.66 10.10 -8.41
C GLU A 11 -12.57 9.45 -7.57
N SER A 12 -12.34 8.14 -7.70
CA SER A 12 -11.25 7.45 -7.00
C SER A 12 -9.87 8.00 -7.43
N ALA A 13 -9.68 8.25 -8.73
CA ALA A 13 -8.45 8.83 -9.25
C ALA A 13 -8.21 10.25 -8.72
N LYS A 14 -9.27 11.06 -8.62
CA LYS A 14 -9.22 12.40 -8.04
C LYS A 14 -8.85 12.32 -6.55
N CYS A 15 -9.52 11.47 -5.77
CA CYS A 15 -9.21 11.29 -4.36
C CYS A 15 -7.75 10.84 -4.13
N MET A 16 -7.25 9.89 -4.96
CA MET A 16 -5.85 9.47 -4.90
C MET A 16 -4.90 10.63 -5.20
N THR A 17 -5.21 11.43 -6.21
CA THR A 17 -4.40 12.58 -6.62
C THR A 17 -4.33 13.62 -5.51
N GLU A 18 -5.47 14.00 -4.94
CA GLU A 18 -5.56 14.98 -3.85
C GLU A 18 -4.81 14.50 -2.60
N ALA A 19 -4.97 13.23 -2.23
CA ALA A 19 -4.27 12.64 -1.09
C ALA A 19 -2.75 12.57 -1.32
N ALA A 20 -2.30 12.21 -2.53
CA ALA A 20 -0.88 12.21 -2.88
C ALA A 20 -0.27 13.61 -2.83
N LEU A 21 -0.95 14.61 -3.37
CA LEU A 21 -0.50 16.01 -3.31
C LEU A 21 -0.44 16.53 -1.88
N ALA A 22 -1.43 16.21 -1.05
CA ALA A 22 -1.45 16.60 0.38
C ALA A 22 -0.28 15.95 1.14
N PHE A 23 -0.03 14.67 0.91
CA PHE A 23 1.10 13.96 1.50
C PHE A 23 2.43 14.58 1.06
N LEU A 24 2.66 14.73 -0.24
CA LEU A 24 3.87 15.33 -0.78
C LEU A 24 4.08 16.76 -0.28
N GLY A 25 3.02 17.56 -0.12
CA GLY A 25 3.07 18.92 0.38
C GLY A 25 3.53 19.02 1.85
N ALA A 26 3.41 17.95 2.63
CA ALA A 26 3.84 17.90 4.03
C ALA A 26 5.30 17.44 4.21
N LEU A 27 5.97 16.97 3.15
CA LEU A 27 7.33 16.46 3.21
C LEU A 27 8.37 17.58 3.12
N ASN A 28 9.46 17.45 3.88
CA ASN A 28 10.67 18.23 3.67
C ASN A 28 11.44 17.77 2.41
N ALA A 29 12.53 18.47 2.07
CA ALA A 29 13.29 18.20 0.84
C ALA A 29 13.89 16.78 0.79
N ASP A 30 14.45 16.30 1.90
CA ASP A 30 15.10 14.99 1.98
C ASP A 30 14.05 13.86 1.89
N GLN A 31 12.92 14.02 2.57
CA GLN A 31 11.79 13.10 2.51
C GLN A 31 11.19 13.05 1.10
N ARG A 32 11.07 14.21 0.45
CA ARG A 32 10.61 14.27 -0.94
C ARG A 32 11.55 13.54 -1.89
N ALA A 33 12.86 13.72 -1.73
CA ALA A 33 13.86 13.03 -2.56
C ALA A 33 13.76 11.49 -2.44
N LYS A 34 13.41 10.98 -1.25
CA LYS A 34 13.15 9.55 -1.05
C LYS A 34 11.82 9.08 -1.64
N THR A 35 10.80 9.93 -1.59
CA THR A 35 9.43 9.59 -1.98
C THR A 35 9.18 9.70 -3.47
N CYS A 36 9.68 10.81 -4.09
CA CYS A 36 9.41 11.14 -5.49
C CYS A 36 10.43 10.47 -6.41
N LEU A 37 9.95 9.52 -7.18
CA LEU A 37 10.77 8.70 -8.06
C LEU A 37 10.38 8.94 -9.52
N ASP A 38 11.30 8.63 -10.43
CA ASP A 38 11.04 8.78 -11.86
C ASP A 38 10.06 7.69 -12.34
N PHE A 39 8.98 8.11 -13.01
CA PHE A 39 8.03 7.16 -13.60
C PHE A 39 8.64 6.36 -14.74
N ALA A 40 9.66 6.89 -15.44
CA ALA A 40 10.36 6.22 -16.51
C ALA A 40 11.32 5.13 -16.01
N ASP A 41 11.67 5.10 -14.72
CA ASP A 41 12.43 3.99 -14.14
C ASP A 41 11.56 2.73 -14.02
N GLU A 42 11.43 2.02 -15.13
CA GLU A 42 10.64 0.80 -15.22
C GLU A 42 11.15 -0.31 -14.29
N THR A 43 12.46 -0.41 -14.11
CA THR A 43 13.07 -1.41 -13.24
C THR A 43 12.61 -1.22 -11.82
N LEU A 44 12.74 -0.01 -11.30
CA LEU A 44 12.31 0.32 -9.93
C LEU A 44 10.80 0.25 -9.77
N ARG A 45 10.03 0.71 -10.78
CA ARG A 45 8.56 0.72 -10.74
C ARG A 45 7.96 -0.69 -10.82
N GLN A 46 8.61 -1.66 -11.47
CA GLN A 46 8.16 -3.03 -11.59
C GLN A 46 8.69 -3.93 -10.46
N GLU A 47 9.71 -3.49 -9.74
CA GLU A 47 10.25 -4.21 -8.59
C GLU A 47 9.23 -4.23 -7.45
N TRP A 48 8.98 -5.39 -6.86
CA TRP A 48 8.17 -5.52 -5.64
C TRP A 48 8.60 -6.73 -4.81
N TYR A 49 8.47 -6.61 -3.49
CA TYR A 49 8.84 -7.65 -2.56
C TYR A 49 7.83 -7.71 -1.40
N TYR A 50 7.68 -8.89 -0.81
CA TYR A 50 6.82 -9.12 0.36
C TYR A 50 7.61 -9.52 1.62
N ILE A 51 8.91 -9.78 1.49
CA ILE A 51 9.79 -10.08 2.63
C ILE A 51 10.35 -8.80 3.26
N PRO A 52 10.77 -8.81 4.53
CA PRO A 52 11.44 -7.67 5.15
C PRO A 52 12.75 -7.34 4.42
N ARG A 53 12.87 -6.12 3.96
CA ARG A 53 14.08 -5.54 3.35
C ARG A 53 13.95 -4.03 3.27
N GLU A 54 15.06 -3.38 3.06
CA GLU A 54 15.06 -1.97 2.66
C GLU A 54 14.47 -1.81 1.25
N ARG A 55 13.72 -0.73 1.04
CA ARG A 55 12.99 -0.43 -0.20
C ARG A 55 13.17 1.02 -0.58
N ALA A 56 12.94 1.32 -1.85
CA ALA A 56 12.76 2.70 -2.30
C ALA A 56 11.49 3.29 -1.68
N GLY A 57 11.47 4.61 -1.50
CA GLY A 57 10.38 5.33 -0.86
C GLY A 57 10.70 5.78 0.56
N LEU A 58 9.77 6.50 1.16
CA LEU A 58 9.88 7.01 2.52
C LEU A 58 9.22 6.02 3.50
N PRO A 59 9.97 5.46 4.47
CA PRO A 59 9.38 4.59 5.48
C PRO A 59 8.54 5.39 6.48
N LEU A 60 7.46 4.80 7.03
CA LEU A 60 6.65 5.40 8.08
C LEU A 60 7.49 5.85 9.27
N LYS A 61 8.58 5.15 9.56
CA LYS A 61 9.53 5.44 10.63
C LYS A 61 10.15 6.84 10.54
N GLU A 62 10.33 7.35 9.34
CA GLU A 62 10.91 8.67 9.08
C GLU A 62 9.85 9.77 8.93
N MET A 63 8.59 9.47 9.16
CA MET A 63 7.47 10.42 9.08
C MET A 63 7.06 10.90 10.47
N ASP A 64 6.70 12.17 10.58
CA ASP A 64 6.00 12.67 11.75
C ASP A 64 4.53 12.18 11.79
N THR A 65 3.82 12.50 12.88
CA THR A 65 2.44 12.05 13.06
C THR A 65 1.50 12.54 11.94
N ARG A 66 1.65 13.78 11.49
CA ARG A 66 0.83 14.35 10.41
C ARG A 66 1.14 13.68 9.08
N GLN A 67 2.40 13.48 8.78
CA GLN A 67 2.85 12.83 7.55
C GLN A 67 2.36 11.37 7.49
N ARG A 68 2.42 10.63 8.60
CA ARG A 68 1.86 9.27 8.70
C ARG A 68 0.36 9.26 8.44
N GLN A 69 -0.39 10.20 9.00
CA GLN A 69 -1.83 10.32 8.75
C GLN A 69 -2.12 10.54 7.26
N LEU A 70 -1.38 11.44 6.60
CA LEU A 70 -1.53 11.71 5.17
C LEU A 70 -1.13 10.50 4.31
N ALA A 71 -0.06 9.78 4.67
CA ALA A 71 0.33 8.54 4.02
C ALA A 71 -0.79 7.49 4.10
N HIS A 72 -1.36 7.28 5.30
CA HIS A 72 -2.48 6.37 5.50
C HIS A 72 -3.76 6.82 4.78
N GLN A 73 -4.01 8.13 4.64
CA GLN A 73 -5.10 8.64 3.83
C GLN A 73 -4.92 8.26 2.36
N LEU A 74 -3.71 8.41 1.80
CA LEU A 74 -3.44 7.98 0.43
C LEU A 74 -3.67 6.47 0.28
N VAL A 75 -3.17 5.65 1.18
CA VAL A 75 -3.39 4.19 1.17
C VAL A 75 -4.88 3.86 1.22
N ALA A 76 -5.65 4.56 2.04
CA ALA A 76 -7.09 4.35 2.18
C ALA A 76 -7.86 4.67 0.90
N THR A 77 -7.39 5.60 0.04
CA THR A 77 -8.06 5.89 -1.24
C THR A 77 -8.03 4.72 -2.21
N GLY A 78 -7.06 3.82 -2.06
CA GLY A 78 -6.91 2.64 -2.92
C GLY A 78 -7.65 1.39 -2.42
N LEU A 79 -8.25 1.44 -1.23
CA LEU A 79 -8.79 0.27 -0.56
C LEU A 79 -10.25 0.49 -0.12
N SER A 80 -11.01 -0.59 -0.06
CA SER A 80 -12.26 -0.58 0.70
C SER A 80 -11.95 -0.48 2.21
N ALA A 81 -12.94 -0.15 3.04
CA ALA A 81 -12.78 -0.13 4.49
C ALA A 81 -12.26 -1.48 5.02
N ALA A 82 -12.77 -2.60 4.50
CA ALA A 82 -12.31 -3.93 4.87
C ALA A 82 -10.86 -4.19 4.41
N GLY A 83 -10.49 -3.73 3.20
CA GLY A 83 -9.12 -3.83 2.68
C GLY A 83 -8.13 -3.02 3.50
N TYR A 84 -8.51 -1.80 3.90
CA TYR A 84 -7.68 -0.96 4.77
C TYR A 84 -7.50 -1.58 6.16
N THR A 85 -8.59 -2.04 6.79
CA THR A 85 -8.52 -2.74 8.08
C THR A 85 -7.58 -3.95 8.01
N LYS A 86 -7.64 -4.71 6.90
CA LYS A 86 -6.74 -5.83 6.66
C LYS A 86 -5.28 -5.40 6.56
N ALA A 87 -4.98 -4.32 5.84
CA ALA A 87 -3.62 -3.77 5.80
C ALA A 87 -3.12 -3.41 7.20
N GLN A 88 -3.93 -2.73 8.00
CA GLN A 88 -3.59 -2.38 9.39
C GLN A 88 -3.37 -3.62 10.26
N THR A 89 -4.20 -4.65 10.10
CA THR A 89 -4.02 -5.92 10.81
C THR A 89 -2.69 -6.57 10.47
N ILE A 90 -2.33 -6.63 9.18
CA ILE A 90 -1.04 -7.21 8.75
C ILE A 90 0.13 -6.44 9.36
N ILE A 91 0.09 -5.11 9.34
CA ILE A 91 1.13 -4.25 9.94
C ILE A 91 1.23 -4.52 11.45
N SER A 92 0.10 -4.69 12.15
CA SER A 92 0.08 -4.94 13.60
C SER A 92 0.63 -6.31 14.00
N LEU A 93 0.81 -7.24 13.06
CA LEU A 93 1.42 -8.54 13.33
C LEU A 93 2.96 -8.47 13.48
N GLU A 94 3.62 -7.40 13.03
CA GLU A 94 5.09 -7.29 13.11
C GLU A 94 5.62 -7.45 14.54
N PRO A 95 5.13 -6.71 15.56
CA PRO A 95 5.58 -6.90 16.94
C PRO A 95 5.30 -8.30 17.48
N ILE A 96 4.16 -8.91 17.10
CA ILE A 96 3.80 -10.27 17.52
C ILE A 96 4.78 -11.28 16.94
N LEU A 97 5.07 -11.16 15.65
CA LEU A 97 6.04 -12.04 14.99
C LEU A 97 7.43 -11.88 15.60
N GLY A 98 7.84 -10.64 15.92
CA GLY A 98 9.09 -10.38 16.64
C GLY A 98 9.17 -11.08 17.99
N GLN A 99 8.07 -11.13 18.75
CA GLN A 99 8.00 -11.88 20.01
C GLN A 99 8.08 -13.39 19.79
N LEU A 100 7.41 -13.92 18.75
CA LEU A 100 7.43 -15.34 18.43
C LEU A 100 8.79 -15.83 17.93
N GLU A 101 9.50 -15.04 17.14
CA GLU A 101 10.84 -15.35 16.63
C GLU A 101 11.94 -15.13 17.69
N GLY A 102 11.69 -14.28 18.67
CA GLY A 102 12.62 -14.01 19.76
C GLY A 102 13.96 -13.45 19.26
N LYS A 103 15.05 -13.78 19.97
CA LYS A 103 16.40 -13.30 19.65
C LYS A 103 17.02 -13.95 18.40
N GLU A 104 16.43 -15.04 17.92
CA GLU A 104 16.91 -15.79 16.75
C GLU A 104 16.27 -15.27 15.44
N GLY A 105 15.37 -14.30 15.53
CA GLY A 105 14.74 -13.70 14.37
C GLY A 105 15.75 -13.08 13.40
N ARG A 106 15.66 -13.50 12.13
CA ARG A 106 16.59 -13.07 11.08
C ARG A 106 16.36 -11.62 10.63
N PHE A 107 15.14 -11.09 10.83
CA PHE A 107 14.73 -9.79 10.32
C PHE A 107 14.22 -8.89 11.43
N ALA A 108 14.45 -7.59 11.29
CA ALA A 108 13.79 -6.61 12.13
C ALA A 108 12.27 -6.64 11.90
N ARG A 109 11.51 -6.81 12.98
CA ARG A 109 10.04 -6.81 12.98
C ARG A 109 9.55 -5.47 13.49
N ASP A 110 9.44 -4.51 12.55
CA ASP A 110 9.12 -3.12 12.87
C ASP A 110 7.89 -2.68 12.05
N PRO A 111 6.75 -2.37 12.69
CA PRO A 111 5.53 -1.95 12.02
C PRO A 111 5.67 -0.59 11.32
N GLU A 112 6.77 0.12 11.51
CA GLU A 112 7.08 1.37 10.84
C GLU A 112 7.96 1.21 9.59
N LEU A 113 8.38 -0.02 9.25
CA LEU A 113 9.12 -0.33 8.02
C LEU A 113 8.19 -0.68 6.85
N TYR A 114 7.24 0.22 6.61
CA TYR A 114 6.40 0.27 5.43
C TYR A 114 6.69 1.56 4.68
N TYR A 115 6.88 1.46 3.37
CA TYR A 115 7.46 2.50 2.51
C TYR A 115 6.42 3.03 1.55
N LEU A 116 6.35 4.34 1.40
CA LEU A 116 5.50 5.00 0.41
C LEU A 116 6.36 5.67 -0.66
N SER A 117 6.11 5.30 -1.91
CA SER A 117 6.75 5.84 -3.11
C SER A 117 5.71 6.47 -4.02
N VAL A 118 6.08 7.55 -4.68
CA VAL A 118 5.28 8.20 -5.72
C VAL A 118 6.15 8.34 -6.97
N PHE A 119 5.71 7.76 -8.07
CA PHE A 119 6.42 7.79 -9.34
C PHE A 119 5.74 8.78 -10.29
N GLY A 120 6.50 9.72 -10.81
CA GLY A 120 5.98 10.78 -11.64
C GLY A 120 5.31 11.91 -10.86
N THR A 121 4.40 12.64 -11.49
CA THR A 121 3.79 13.86 -10.93
C THR A 121 2.27 13.68 -10.77
N PRO A 122 1.77 13.52 -9.54
CA PRO A 122 0.32 13.47 -9.30
C PRO A 122 -0.38 14.72 -9.84
N GLY A 123 -1.48 14.50 -10.58
CA GLY A 123 -2.29 15.57 -11.18
C GLY A 123 -1.70 16.20 -12.44
N GLY A 124 -0.55 15.73 -12.92
CA GLY A 124 0.02 16.11 -14.21
C GLY A 124 -0.75 15.50 -15.39
N ALA A 125 -0.31 15.84 -16.61
CA ALA A 125 -0.85 15.28 -17.86
C ALA A 125 -0.38 13.84 -18.09
N ASP A 126 0.81 13.52 -17.63
CA ASP A 126 1.43 12.21 -17.80
C ASP A 126 0.94 11.19 -16.76
N PRO A 127 1.08 9.90 -17.05
CA PRO A 127 0.83 8.86 -16.06
C PRO A 127 1.70 9.04 -14.81
N TRP A 128 1.13 8.71 -13.66
CA TRP A 128 1.84 8.66 -12.41
C TRP A 128 1.39 7.42 -11.61
N SER A 129 2.15 7.02 -10.61
CA SER A 129 1.79 5.90 -9.76
C SER A 129 2.24 6.11 -8.32
N TRP A 130 1.64 5.34 -7.42
CA TRP A 130 2.11 5.25 -6.05
C TRP A 130 2.17 3.79 -5.61
N ARG A 131 3.08 3.53 -4.69
CA ARG A 131 3.29 2.20 -4.10
C ARG A 131 3.41 2.32 -2.60
N PHE A 132 2.68 1.47 -1.88
CA PHE A 132 2.83 1.26 -0.45
C PHE A 132 3.20 -0.18 -0.21
N GLU A 133 4.38 -0.43 0.34
CA GLU A 133 4.88 -1.78 0.51
C GLU A 133 5.69 -1.97 1.79
N GLY A 134 5.67 -3.19 2.30
CA GLY A 134 6.42 -3.65 3.45
C GLY A 134 6.38 -5.16 3.56
N HIS A 135 6.56 -5.67 4.78
CA HIS A 135 6.41 -7.10 5.02
C HIS A 135 4.95 -7.51 4.79
N HIS A 136 4.73 -8.46 3.88
CA HIS A 136 3.44 -9.03 3.52
C HIS A 136 2.40 -8.03 2.95
N ILE A 137 2.81 -6.83 2.56
CA ILE A 137 1.97 -5.88 1.82
C ILE A 137 2.73 -5.35 0.60
N SER A 138 2.07 -5.33 -0.56
CA SER A 138 2.50 -4.55 -1.73
C SER A 138 1.26 -4.06 -2.47
N LEU A 139 1.03 -2.76 -2.43
CA LEU A 139 -0.08 -2.07 -3.08
C LEU A 139 0.49 -1.14 -4.13
N ASN A 140 0.11 -1.34 -5.38
CA ASN A 140 0.61 -0.55 -6.50
C ASN A 140 -0.58 -0.02 -7.30
N TYR A 141 -0.60 1.28 -7.53
CA TYR A 141 -1.65 1.97 -8.26
C TYR A 141 -1.03 2.86 -9.33
N THR A 142 -1.40 2.62 -10.59
CA THR A 142 -1.02 3.47 -11.70
C THR A 142 -2.23 4.24 -12.19
N LEU A 143 -2.10 5.56 -12.30
CA LEU A 143 -3.14 6.46 -12.75
C LEU A 143 -2.81 7.03 -14.12
N VAL A 144 -3.78 7.01 -15.03
CA VAL A 144 -3.62 7.49 -16.40
C VAL A 144 -4.76 8.41 -16.77
N ALA A 145 -4.45 9.55 -17.37
CA ALA A 145 -5.41 10.54 -17.85
C ALA A 145 -6.45 10.96 -16.79
N GLY A 146 -6.05 11.01 -15.51
CA GLY A 146 -6.89 11.48 -14.40
C GLY A 146 -8.14 10.66 -14.11
N SER A 147 -8.34 9.52 -14.76
CA SER A 147 -9.58 8.74 -14.62
C SER A 147 -9.41 7.22 -14.71
N MET A 148 -8.29 6.73 -15.21
CA MET A 148 -8.02 5.29 -15.29
C MET A 148 -7.10 4.89 -14.14
N ILE A 149 -7.42 3.79 -13.46
CA ILE A 149 -6.64 3.24 -12.36
C ILE A 149 -6.29 1.79 -12.64
N GLY A 150 -5.00 1.47 -12.57
CA GLY A 150 -4.48 0.11 -12.61
C GLY A 150 -3.96 -0.32 -11.24
N PRO A 151 -4.69 -1.16 -10.47
CA PRO A 151 -4.31 -1.57 -9.12
C PRO A 151 -3.46 -2.85 -9.13
N THR A 152 -2.37 -2.87 -9.88
CA THR A 152 -1.54 -4.08 -10.06
C THR A 152 -0.04 -3.78 -10.07
N PRO A 153 0.79 -4.66 -9.45
CA PRO A 153 0.40 -5.81 -8.62
C PRO A 153 -0.18 -5.39 -7.27
N THR A 154 -1.07 -6.22 -6.71
CA THR A 154 -1.60 -6.03 -5.36
C THR A 154 -1.43 -7.32 -4.57
N PHE A 155 -0.79 -7.22 -3.41
CA PHE A 155 -0.52 -8.36 -2.55
C PHE A 155 -0.83 -8.04 -1.09
N PHE A 156 -1.53 -8.98 -0.45
CA PHE A 156 -1.69 -9.07 1.00
C PHE A 156 -1.32 -10.47 1.45
N GLY A 157 -0.46 -10.56 2.44
CA GLY A 157 -0.12 -11.80 3.12
C GLY A 157 -0.26 -11.65 4.62
N ALA A 158 0.03 -12.71 5.38
CA ALA A 158 0.07 -12.65 6.83
C ALA A 158 1.09 -13.65 7.39
N ASN A 159 1.85 -13.21 8.38
CA ASN A 159 2.70 -14.06 9.20
C ASN A 159 2.80 -13.45 10.62
N PRO A 160 2.33 -14.14 11.67
CA PRO A 160 1.60 -15.40 11.61
C PRO A 160 0.21 -15.24 10.98
N ALA A 161 -0.32 -16.31 10.36
CA ALA A 161 -1.70 -16.31 9.88
C ALA A 161 -2.70 -16.39 11.03
N GLN A 162 -2.29 -16.95 12.16
CA GLN A 162 -3.08 -17.11 13.39
C GLN A 162 -2.17 -17.04 14.62
N VAL A 163 -2.54 -16.22 15.60
CA VAL A 163 -1.86 -16.16 16.90
C VAL A 163 -2.52 -17.20 17.83
N ARG A 164 -1.80 -18.28 18.15
CA ARG A 164 -2.34 -19.42 18.91
C ARG A 164 -2.12 -19.31 20.42
N HIS A 165 -1.14 -18.53 20.86
CA HIS A 165 -0.70 -18.44 22.25
C HIS A 165 -0.38 -16.99 22.64
N GLY A 166 -0.45 -16.66 23.94
CA GLY A 166 -0.14 -15.36 24.51
C GLY A 166 -1.38 -14.48 24.71
N GLU A 167 -1.17 -13.25 25.18
CA GLU A 167 -2.24 -12.29 25.47
C GLU A 167 -3.07 -11.90 24.23
N GLN A 168 -2.53 -12.15 23.04
CA GLN A 168 -3.15 -11.84 21.76
C GLN A 168 -3.67 -13.09 21.04
N ALA A 169 -3.82 -14.21 21.78
CA ALA A 169 -4.37 -15.44 21.21
C ALA A 169 -5.78 -15.20 20.66
N GLY A 170 -6.04 -15.74 19.47
CA GLY A 170 -7.33 -15.55 18.77
C GLY A 170 -7.31 -14.40 17.74
N GLN A 171 -6.26 -13.59 17.64
CA GLN A 171 -6.11 -12.71 16.50
C GLN A 171 -5.82 -13.55 15.25
N GLU A 172 -6.77 -13.55 14.34
CA GLU A 172 -6.63 -14.13 13.02
C GLU A 172 -6.38 -13.00 12.01
N ALA A 173 -5.21 -12.98 11.41
CA ALA A 173 -5.09 -12.35 10.12
C ALA A 173 -5.85 -13.26 9.15
N GLN A 174 -7.06 -12.89 8.77
CA GLN A 174 -7.73 -13.59 7.69
C GLN A 174 -6.80 -13.55 6.48
N ALA A 175 -6.06 -14.64 6.28
CA ALA A 175 -5.18 -14.82 5.16
C ALA A 175 -6.01 -14.63 3.90
N VAL A 176 -5.72 -13.57 3.20
CA VAL A 176 -6.27 -13.37 1.88
C VAL A 176 -5.44 -14.25 0.98
N GLY A 177 -5.99 -15.36 0.57
CA GLY A 177 -5.47 -16.06 -0.60
C GLY A 177 -5.28 -15.05 -1.73
N ASN A 178 -4.34 -15.32 -2.63
CA ASN A 178 -3.91 -14.51 -3.78
C ASN A 178 -5.02 -14.06 -4.75
N GLN A 179 -6.26 -14.01 -4.32
CA GLN A 179 -7.37 -13.43 -5.07
C GLN A 179 -7.51 -11.96 -4.65
N ALA A 180 -6.84 -11.10 -5.41
CA ALA A 180 -7.19 -9.70 -5.48
C ALA A 180 -8.64 -9.60 -6.00
N HIS A 181 -9.61 -9.77 -5.10
CA HIS A 181 -10.98 -9.47 -5.44
C HIS A 181 -11.08 -7.96 -5.66
N ARG A 182 -11.31 -7.55 -6.90
CA ARG A 182 -11.55 -6.15 -7.31
C ARG A 182 -12.46 -5.39 -6.35
N ARG A 183 -13.41 -6.07 -5.71
CA ARG A 183 -14.31 -5.54 -4.69
C ARG A 183 -13.63 -5.03 -3.43
N GLN A 184 -12.45 -5.56 -3.07
CA GLN A 184 -11.73 -5.17 -1.87
C GLN A 184 -10.78 -4.01 -2.11
N ILE A 185 -10.34 -3.82 -3.35
CA ILE A 185 -9.33 -2.82 -3.69
C ILE A 185 -9.95 -1.43 -3.87
N LEU A 186 -11.04 -1.31 -4.63
CA LEU A 186 -11.60 0.01 -4.99
C LEU A 186 -12.97 0.31 -4.35
N GLY A 187 -13.51 -0.55 -3.50
CA GLY A 187 -14.88 -0.38 -2.99
C GLY A 187 -15.97 -0.49 -4.09
N VAL A 188 -15.59 -0.88 -5.29
CA VAL A 188 -16.50 -0.96 -6.43
C VAL A 188 -17.44 -2.15 -6.26
N HIS A 189 -18.73 -1.87 -6.21
CA HIS A 189 -19.77 -2.88 -6.24
C HIS A 189 -19.91 -3.42 -7.67
N VAL A 190 -19.18 -4.49 -7.99
CA VAL A 190 -19.40 -5.22 -9.26
C VAL A 190 -20.50 -6.25 -8.99
N PRO A 191 -21.68 -6.16 -9.66
CA PRO A 191 -22.70 -7.20 -9.54
C PRO A 191 -22.11 -8.57 -9.99
N VAL A 192 -22.36 -9.61 -9.21
CA VAL A 192 -22.11 -10.99 -9.67
C VAL A 192 -23.19 -11.25 -10.71
N ALA A 193 -22.81 -11.56 -11.93
CA ALA A 193 -23.70 -12.27 -12.84
C ALA A 193 -23.86 -13.69 -12.26
N ASP A 194 -25.11 -14.08 -12.01
CA ASP A 194 -25.52 -15.42 -11.65
C ASP A 194 -25.13 -16.44 -12.73
#